data_d22d1c6212ccffecf9422da5bade636f
#
_entry.id   d22d1c6212ccffecf9422da5bade636f
#
_cell.length_a   1.000
_cell.length_b   1.000
_cell.length_c   1.000
_cell.angle_alpha   90.00
_cell.angle_beta   90.00
_cell.angle_gamma   90.00
#
_symmetry.space_group_name_H-M   'P 1'
#
loop_
_entity.id
_entity.type
_entity.pdbx_description
1 polymer ?
#
loop_
_entity_poly.entity_id
_entity_poly.type
_entity_poly.pdbx_seq_one_letter_code
_entity_poly.pdbx_strand_id
1 'polypeptide(L)'
;MKILILGGYGVFGGRLAELLADCAAIEMIIAGRDPGRAATFCATFKGLARVRPLALDRRAIADGLRAEKPDLVVDASGPFQDYGADGYQVIEACIAAGVDYLDFADGADFVSGVARFDAAAMTAGVFVLSGVSSFPALTAAVLREMAKTMDIHRVEGGIAPSPYAGIGLNVMRAVVGYAGAPVKLRRGGADAFGVGLAESLRFTVAVPGRLPLRNIHFSLVDVPDLQVLPPAHPAMTDIWMGAGPVPEMLHRILNLLAKARAALHLPSLLPFSRLFYVILNRMRFGEHRGGMFVRARGLVNDKATEQSWHLLAEGDDGPYIPSMAIEAIVRKLLAGTRPDAGARSSIDALDLADFDTLFRGRSIYSGFRTDDADGPLYRRVLGSAFGALPPRVQALHASTAARRWSGLAEVRRGSGLLSRIAAAVVGFPQAAAAVPVTVAFAPEAAGERWTRDFGGQVFSSLQSAGTGRNDYLLVERFGVASFAMALVVEKDRLYLIPRRWSLLGVPMPRALMPAGTSFETDADGKFQFEVEIVMPLAGLIVAYQGVLEPVDPA
;
A
#
# COMPACT_ATOMS: atom_id res chain seq x y z
N MET A 1 30.91 11.19 5.30
CA MET A 1 29.81 11.91 5.96
C MET A 1 29.51 11.25 7.30
N LYS A 2 29.39 12.06 8.36
CA LYS A 2 29.12 11.59 9.72
C LYS A 2 27.68 11.89 10.09
N ILE A 3 26.91 10.88 10.43
CA ILE A 3 25.47 11.00 10.75
C ILE A 3 25.25 10.61 12.21
N LEU A 4 24.66 11.52 12.98
CA LEU A 4 24.21 11.25 14.35
C LEU A 4 22.74 10.84 14.33
N ILE A 5 22.43 9.59 14.71
CA ILE A 5 21.05 9.05 14.72
C ILE A 5 20.57 8.96 16.17
N LEU A 6 19.74 9.91 16.59
CA LEU A 6 19.06 9.88 17.90
C LEU A 6 17.98 8.80 17.88
N GLY A 7 17.99 7.88 18.85
CA GLY A 7 17.12 6.71 18.81
C GLY A 7 17.58 5.65 17.77
N GLY A 8 18.88 5.65 17.42
CA GLY A 8 19.45 4.84 16.34
C GLY A 8 19.34 3.32 16.49
N TYR A 9 19.12 2.79 17.70
CA TYR A 9 18.80 1.39 17.95
C TYR A 9 17.28 1.12 18.10
N GLY A 10 16.45 2.13 17.79
CA GLY A 10 15.00 2.01 17.72
C GLY A 10 14.49 1.41 16.41
N VAL A 11 13.18 1.31 16.27
CA VAL A 11 12.55 0.70 15.09
C VAL A 11 12.92 1.42 13.80
N PHE A 12 12.79 2.74 13.74
CA PHE A 12 13.08 3.51 12.52
C PHE A 12 14.56 3.81 12.36
N GLY A 13 15.25 4.22 13.43
CA GLY A 13 16.68 4.52 13.40
C GLY A 13 17.53 3.28 13.06
N GLY A 14 17.19 2.11 13.61
CA GLY A 14 17.85 0.85 13.30
C GLY A 14 17.66 0.42 11.85
N ARG A 15 16.42 0.52 11.33
CA ARG A 15 16.13 0.25 9.91
C ARG A 15 16.85 1.21 8.97
N LEU A 16 16.94 2.50 9.32
CA LEU A 16 17.74 3.44 8.55
C LEU A 16 19.21 3.04 8.50
N ALA A 17 19.78 2.64 9.64
CA ALA A 17 21.16 2.19 9.70
C ALA A 17 21.37 0.94 8.81
N GLU A 18 20.43 0.00 8.81
CA GLU A 18 20.46 -1.19 7.94
C GLU A 18 20.33 -0.82 6.45
N LEU A 19 19.48 0.16 6.09
CA LEU A 19 19.33 0.64 4.72
C LEU A 19 20.61 1.31 4.18
N LEU A 20 21.39 1.96 5.05
CA LEU A 20 22.63 2.63 4.72
C LEU A 20 23.88 1.74 4.91
N ALA A 21 23.67 0.46 5.21
CA ALA A 21 24.75 -0.48 5.54
C ALA A 21 25.78 -0.68 4.41
N ASP A 22 25.37 -0.52 3.16
CA ASP A 22 26.21 -0.62 1.96
C ASP A 22 27.10 0.60 1.70
N CYS A 23 26.89 1.71 2.42
CA CYS A 23 27.55 2.99 2.17
C CYS A 23 28.87 3.12 2.95
N ALA A 24 29.99 2.66 2.41
CA ALA A 24 31.31 2.76 3.04
C ALA A 24 31.77 4.20 3.37
N ALA A 25 31.20 5.21 2.69
CA ALA A 25 31.51 6.62 2.89
C ALA A 25 30.83 7.25 4.12
N ILE A 26 30.03 6.46 4.88
CA ILE A 26 29.26 6.93 6.03
C ILE A 26 29.83 6.39 7.33
N GLU A 27 29.89 7.26 8.34
CA GLU A 27 30.00 6.91 9.74
C GLU A 27 28.69 7.25 10.46
N MET A 28 28.01 6.26 11.03
CA MET A 28 26.78 6.44 11.81
C MET A 28 27.07 6.33 13.30
N ILE A 29 26.68 7.37 14.04
CA ILE A 29 26.72 7.40 15.50
C ILE A 29 25.34 6.98 15.99
N ILE A 30 25.26 5.77 16.55
CA ILE A 30 24.02 5.18 17.05
C ILE A 30 23.78 5.68 18.48
N ALA A 31 22.99 6.76 18.59
CA ALA A 31 22.81 7.46 19.83
C ALA A 31 21.46 7.14 20.52
N GLY A 32 21.50 7.14 21.83
CA GLY A 32 20.31 6.99 22.66
C GLY A 32 20.64 6.89 24.15
N ARG A 33 19.63 6.87 25.02
CA ARG A 33 19.77 6.91 26.48
C ARG A 33 20.38 5.66 27.10
N ASP A 34 20.27 4.52 26.42
CA ASP A 34 20.77 3.23 26.91
C ASP A 34 22.03 2.84 26.16
N PRO A 35 23.22 2.99 26.79
CA PRO A 35 24.50 2.67 26.16
C PRO A 35 24.67 1.19 25.85
N GLY A 36 24.08 0.31 26.66
CA GLY A 36 24.16 -1.15 26.46
C GLY A 36 23.42 -1.57 25.19
N ARG A 37 22.21 -1.03 24.96
CA ARG A 37 21.45 -1.29 23.72
C ARG A 37 22.15 -0.72 22.48
N ALA A 38 22.73 0.48 22.58
CA ALA A 38 23.49 1.07 21.49
C ALA A 38 24.73 0.22 21.15
N ALA A 39 25.47 -0.23 22.15
CA ALA A 39 26.63 -1.09 21.99
C ALA A 39 26.25 -2.45 21.38
N THR A 40 25.16 -3.07 21.86
CA THR A 40 24.66 -4.34 21.33
C THR A 40 24.28 -4.20 19.85
N PHE A 41 23.55 -3.14 19.48
CA PHE A 41 23.20 -2.86 18.09
C PHE A 41 24.44 -2.75 17.20
N CYS A 42 25.43 -1.94 17.62
CA CYS A 42 26.65 -1.76 16.86
C CYS A 42 27.49 -3.05 16.73
N ALA A 43 27.53 -3.88 17.78
CA ALA A 43 28.25 -5.17 17.76
C ALA A 43 27.62 -6.19 16.80
N THR A 44 26.31 -6.10 16.55
CA THR A 44 25.57 -7.01 15.64
C THR A 44 25.39 -6.46 14.24
N PHE A 45 25.74 -5.19 14.03
CA PHE A 45 25.60 -4.52 12.74
C PHE A 45 26.49 -5.15 11.67
N LYS A 46 25.94 -5.34 10.47
CA LYS A 46 26.65 -5.91 9.32
C LYS A 46 26.55 -4.94 8.15
N GLY A 47 27.68 -4.49 7.64
CA GLY A 47 27.72 -3.59 6.49
C GLY A 47 29.11 -2.99 6.27
N LEU A 48 29.20 -2.16 5.23
CA LEU A 48 30.41 -1.41 4.87
C LEU A 48 30.48 -0.06 5.63
N ALA A 49 29.32 0.48 6.00
CA ALA A 49 29.24 1.71 6.82
C ALA A 49 29.81 1.47 8.21
N ARG A 50 30.54 2.45 8.73
CA ARG A 50 31.06 2.41 10.10
C ARG A 50 29.96 2.77 11.07
N VAL A 51 29.83 2.01 12.16
CA VAL A 51 28.87 2.32 13.24
C VAL A 51 29.60 2.37 14.58
N ARG A 52 29.19 3.29 15.45
CA ARG A 52 29.65 3.33 16.83
C ARG A 52 28.56 3.80 17.79
N PRO A 53 28.53 3.29 19.02
CA PRO A 53 27.52 3.66 20.00
C PRO A 53 27.85 5.00 20.66
N LEU A 54 26.78 5.72 21.07
CA LEU A 54 26.89 6.93 21.88
C LEU A 54 25.76 6.96 22.91
N ALA A 55 26.10 7.12 24.20
CA ALA A 55 25.11 7.43 25.23
C ALA A 55 24.78 8.92 25.15
N LEU A 56 23.58 9.26 24.70
CA LEU A 56 23.14 10.64 24.55
C LEU A 56 21.64 10.77 24.82
N ASP A 57 21.28 11.60 25.77
CA ASP A 57 19.90 12.08 25.92
C ASP A 57 19.68 13.29 25.00
N ARG A 58 18.50 13.37 24.38
CA ARG A 58 18.15 14.50 23.50
C ARG A 58 18.27 15.87 24.21
N ARG A 59 18.11 15.91 25.55
CA ARG A 59 18.27 17.13 26.35
C ARG A 59 19.71 17.61 26.38
N ALA A 60 20.69 16.75 26.18
CA ALA A 60 22.11 17.06 26.12
C ALA A 60 22.63 17.16 24.68
N ILE A 61 21.75 17.35 23.69
CA ILE A 61 22.12 17.32 22.27
C ILE A 61 23.19 18.36 21.93
N ALA A 62 23.14 19.55 22.50
CA ALA A 62 24.13 20.60 22.24
C ALA A 62 25.56 20.18 22.61
N ASP A 63 25.75 19.43 23.70
CA ASP A 63 27.03 18.86 24.09
C ASP A 63 27.47 17.76 23.12
N GLY A 64 26.52 16.91 22.72
CA GLY A 64 26.77 15.88 21.74
C GLY A 64 27.24 16.45 20.40
N LEU A 65 26.60 17.51 19.90
CA LEU A 65 26.98 18.16 18.65
C LEU A 65 28.38 18.78 18.71
N ARG A 66 28.72 19.40 19.83
CA ARG A 66 30.07 19.98 20.05
C ARG A 66 31.18 18.93 20.07
N ALA A 67 30.91 17.78 20.73
CA ALA A 67 31.85 16.68 20.85
C ALA A 67 32.02 15.92 19.55
N GLU A 68 30.91 15.60 18.89
CA GLU A 68 30.87 14.67 17.77
C GLU A 68 31.03 15.35 16.40
N LYS A 69 30.59 16.60 16.26
CA LYS A 69 30.63 17.40 15.02
C LYS A 69 30.09 16.60 13.83
N PRO A 70 28.83 16.10 13.89
CA PRO A 70 28.24 15.40 12.77
C PRO A 70 27.92 16.37 11.62
N ASP A 71 27.87 15.85 10.40
CA ASP A 71 27.40 16.59 9.22
C ASP A 71 25.87 16.65 9.18
N LEU A 72 25.20 15.61 9.72
CA LEU A 72 23.76 15.45 9.71
C LEU A 72 23.28 14.84 11.03
N VAL A 73 22.17 15.33 11.55
CA VAL A 73 21.40 14.72 12.64
C VAL A 73 20.12 14.11 12.08
N VAL A 74 19.84 12.87 12.46
CA VAL A 74 18.55 12.21 12.22
C VAL A 74 17.87 11.93 13.55
N ASP A 75 16.72 12.57 13.81
CA ASP A 75 15.94 12.32 15.04
C ASP A 75 14.90 11.22 14.81
N ALA A 76 15.17 10.04 15.39
CA ALA A 76 14.27 8.89 15.44
C ALA A 76 13.82 8.59 16.89
N SER A 77 13.90 9.57 17.79
CA SER A 77 13.71 9.33 19.23
C SER A 77 12.27 9.36 19.71
N GLY A 78 11.29 9.88 18.93
CA GLY A 78 9.85 9.96 19.20
C GLY A 78 9.31 9.33 20.51
N PRO A 79 8.06 9.54 20.90
CA PRO A 79 6.97 10.18 20.15
C PRO A 79 7.06 11.70 20.16
N PHE A 80 6.95 12.32 18.98
CA PHE A 80 7.09 13.76 18.79
C PHE A 80 5.92 14.56 19.39
N GLN A 81 4.76 13.93 19.59
CA GLN A 81 3.58 14.50 20.22
C GLN A 81 3.78 14.78 21.72
N ASP A 82 4.70 14.06 22.38
CA ASP A 82 4.88 14.09 23.84
C ASP A 82 6.04 14.98 24.30
N TYR A 83 6.71 15.72 23.41
CA TYR A 83 7.91 16.50 23.74
C TYR A 83 7.64 17.77 24.56
N GLY A 84 6.39 18.25 24.64
CA GLY A 84 6.00 19.40 25.42
C GLY A 84 6.65 20.71 24.94
N ALA A 85 6.96 21.61 25.88
CA ALA A 85 7.51 22.94 25.58
C ALA A 85 8.88 22.92 24.87
N ASP A 86 9.71 21.90 25.16
CA ASP A 86 11.05 21.74 24.60
C ASP A 86 11.07 20.89 23.32
N GLY A 87 9.94 20.82 22.63
CA GLY A 87 9.74 19.96 21.46
C GLY A 87 10.82 20.11 20.40
N TYR A 88 11.24 21.32 20.13
CA TYR A 88 12.16 21.67 19.06
C TYR A 88 13.63 21.82 19.48
N GLN A 89 14.00 21.49 20.72
CA GLN A 89 15.34 21.63 21.25
C GLN A 89 16.45 21.05 20.36
N VAL A 90 16.19 19.91 19.71
CA VAL A 90 17.17 19.28 18.80
C VAL A 90 17.35 20.12 17.54
N ILE A 91 16.27 20.64 16.97
CA ILE A 91 16.30 21.53 15.80
C ILE A 91 17.07 22.80 16.11
N GLU A 92 16.77 23.46 17.24
CA GLU A 92 17.44 24.70 17.69
C GLU A 92 18.95 24.48 17.88
N ALA A 93 19.33 23.36 18.51
CA ALA A 93 20.73 23.00 18.69
C ALA A 93 21.45 22.73 17.36
N CYS A 94 20.78 22.06 16.40
CA CYS A 94 21.34 21.82 15.07
C CYS A 94 21.58 23.14 14.31
N ILE A 95 20.58 24.02 14.30
CA ILE A 95 20.72 25.35 13.67
C ILE A 95 21.87 26.14 14.31
N ALA A 96 21.95 26.17 15.64
CA ALA A 96 23.01 26.86 16.36
C ALA A 96 24.42 26.30 16.12
N ALA A 97 24.51 24.99 15.84
CA ALA A 97 25.75 24.30 15.55
C ALA A 97 26.12 24.28 14.04
N GLY A 98 25.25 24.78 13.15
CA GLY A 98 25.45 24.70 11.70
C GLY A 98 25.38 23.27 11.15
N VAL A 99 24.52 22.41 11.71
CA VAL A 99 24.37 21.00 11.36
C VAL A 99 23.00 20.76 10.71
N ASP A 100 22.96 20.03 9.62
CA ASP A 100 21.72 19.65 8.93
C ASP A 100 20.86 18.70 9.77
N TYR A 101 19.53 18.74 9.58
CA TYR A 101 18.60 17.99 10.41
C TYR A 101 17.49 17.31 9.58
N LEU A 102 17.21 16.05 9.92
CA LEU A 102 16.07 15.26 9.45
C LEU A 102 15.38 14.59 10.64
N ASP A 103 14.07 14.34 10.54
CA ASP A 103 13.35 13.54 11.54
C ASP A 103 12.29 12.62 10.93
N PHE A 104 11.83 11.68 11.77
CA PHE A 104 10.71 10.78 11.51
C PHE A 104 9.40 11.26 12.15
N ALA A 105 9.24 12.57 12.35
CA ALA A 105 8.07 13.08 13.04
C ALA A 105 6.77 12.71 12.35
N ASP A 106 5.85 12.14 13.12
CA ASP A 106 4.50 11.74 12.74
C ASP A 106 3.41 12.61 13.38
N GLY A 107 3.79 13.57 14.24
CA GLY A 107 2.89 14.53 14.85
C GLY A 107 2.61 15.72 13.93
N ALA A 108 1.36 15.91 13.53
CA ALA A 108 0.97 16.97 12.59
C ALA A 108 1.37 18.38 13.05
N ASP A 109 1.13 18.72 14.32
CA ASP A 109 1.47 20.02 14.88
C ASP A 109 2.99 20.24 14.99
N PHE A 110 3.77 19.19 15.26
CA PHE A 110 5.23 19.27 15.30
C PHE A 110 5.79 19.60 13.92
N VAL A 111 5.38 18.81 12.90
CA VAL A 111 5.88 18.99 11.53
C VAL A 111 5.47 20.34 10.93
N SER A 112 4.22 20.77 11.13
CA SER A 112 3.75 22.06 10.64
C SER A 112 4.44 23.24 11.35
N GLY A 113 4.76 23.06 12.63
CA GLY A 113 5.38 24.08 13.46
C GLY A 113 6.87 24.35 13.16
N VAL A 114 7.55 23.48 12.41
CA VAL A 114 8.98 23.61 12.06
C VAL A 114 9.25 24.86 11.23
N ALA A 115 8.29 25.31 10.42
CA ALA A 115 8.43 26.49 9.56
C ALA A 115 8.81 27.78 10.31
N ARG A 116 8.56 27.86 11.64
CA ARG A 116 8.98 29.00 12.47
C ARG A 116 10.49 29.20 12.54
N PHE A 117 11.27 28.18 12.25
CA PHE A 117 12.74 28.19 12.28
C PHE A 117 13.36 28.48 10.91
N ASP A 118 12.56 28.73 9.86
CA ASP A 118 13.05 28.87 8.49
C ASP A 118 14.11 29.95 8.34
N ALA A 119 13.84 31.17 8.81
CA ALA A 119 14.79 32.28 8.73
C ALA A 119 16.10 32.00 9.48
N ALA A 120 16.04 31.35 10.65
CA ALA A 120 17.23 30.99 11.44
C ALA A 120 18.06 29.91 10.72
N ALA A 121 17.39 28.89 10.14
CA ALA A 121 18.06 27.84 9.38
C ALA A 121 18.70 28.39 8.09
N MET A 122 18.01 29.27 7.36
CA MET A 122 18.59 29.98 6.21
C MET A 122 19.83 30.77 6.57
N THR A 123 19.79 31.51 7.69
CA THR A 123 20.94 32.31 8.17
C THR A 123 22.12 31.42 8.56
N ALA A 124 21.86 30.27 9.16
CA ALA A 124 22.87 29.26 9.52
C ALA A 124 23.38 28.45 8.31
N GLY A 125 22.73 28.54 7.15
CA GLY A 125 23.09 27.81 5.95
C GLY A 125 22.77 26.30 6.05
N VAL A 126 21.83 25.89 6.93
CA VAL A 126 21.45 24.51 7.17
C VAL A 126 20.04 24.22 6.63
N PHE A 127 19.77 22.98 6.25
CA PHE A 127 18.40 22.52 6.03
C PHE A 127 17.87 21.79 7.26
N VAL A 128 16.60 21.99 7.54
CA VAL A 128 15.82 21.30 8.55
C VAL A 128 14.57 20.75 7.87
N LEU A 129 14.49 19.44 7.66
CA LEU A 129 13.32 18.79 7.06
C LEU A 129 12.66 17.91 8.10
N SER A 130 11.36 18.14 8.35
CA SER A 130 10.57 17.39 9.33
C SER A 130 9.50 16.54 8.66
N GLY A 131 9.19 15.39 9.28
CA GLY A 131 8.24 14.42 8.75
C GLY A 131 8.79 13.63 7.55
N VAL A 132 10.07 13.29 7.55
CA VAL A 132 10.75 12.59 6.45
C VAL A 132 10.43 11.10 6.51
N SER A 133 9.20 10.74 6.13
CA SER A 133 8.68 9.38 6.23
C SER A 133 7.63 9.11 5.13
N SER A 134 6.92 7.96 5.20
CA SER A 134 5.83 7.66 4.25
C SER A 134 4.78 8.76 4.23
N PHE A 135 4.36 9.26 5.41
CA PHE A 135 3.57 10.46 5.62
C PHE A 135 4.48 11.54 6.20
N PRO A 136 4.62 12.74 5.56
CA PRO A 136 4.00 13.18 4.31
C PRO A 136 4.90 13.04 3.07
N ALA A 137 6.19 12.64 3.16
CA ALA A 137 7.13 12.74 2.04
C ALA A 137 6.71 11.91 0.81
N LEU A 138 6.35 10.62 1.01
CA LEU A 138 5.91 9.77 -0.10
C LEU A 138 4.53 10.19 -0.63
N THR A 139 3.59 10.55 0.25
CA THR A 139 2.26 11.06 -0.18
C THR A 139 2.41 12.29 -1.05
N ALA A 140 3.25 13.25 -0.63
CA ALA A 140 3.49 14.47 -1.40
C ALA A 140 4.13 14.20 -2.76
N ALA A 141 5.10 13.27 -2.82
CA ALA A 141 5.72 12.85 -4.07
C ALA A 141 4.68 12.27 -5.06
N VAL A 142 3.76 11.43 -4.55
CA VAL A 142 2.65 10.88 -5.35
C VAL A 142 1.70 11.98 -5.82
N LEU A 143 1.31 12.91 -4.94
CA LEU A 143 0.40 14.00 -5.31
C LEU A 143 1.02 14.95 -6.33
N ARG A 144 2.33 15.24 -6.23
CA ARG A 144 3.02 16.03 -7.26
C ARG A 144 3.00 15.36 -8.62
N GLU A 145 3.13 14.02 -8.68
CA GLU A 145 3.01 13.29 -9.94
C GLU A 145 1.59 13.39 -10.51
N MET A 146 0.55 13.24 -9.69
CA MET A 146 -0.85 13.41 -10.11
C MET A 146 -1.15 14.85 -10.54
N ALA A 147 -0.61 15.84 -9.83
CA ALA A 147 -0.83 17.26 -10.11
C ALA A 147 -0.24 17.73 -11.46
N LYS A 148 0.63 16.95 -12.11
CA LYS A 148 1.08 17.25 -13.47
C LYS A 148 -0.05 17.25 -14.50
N THR A 149 -1.13 16.54 -14.23
CA THR A 149 -2.25 16.36 -15.16
C THR A 149 -3.62 16.65 -14.54
N MET A 150 -3.72 16.75 -13.23
CA MET A 150 -4.97 16.88 -12.49
C MET A 150 -4.93 18.10 -11.56
N ASP A 151 -5.99 18.90 -11.59
CA ASP A 151 -6.28 19.88 -10.54
C ASP A 151 -6.94 19.16 -9.35
N ILE A 152 -6.18 18.98 -8.25
CA ILE A 152 -6.56 18.10 -7.14
C ILE A 152 -7.45 18.84 -6.16
N HIS A 153 -8.70 18.35 -6.00
CA HIS A 153 -9.69 18.94 -5.08
C HIS A 153 -9.87 18.12 -3.80
N ARG A 154 -9.82 16.80 -3.88
CA ARG A 154 -9.98 15.90 -2.72
C ARG A 154 -8.92 14.83 -2.70
N VAL A 155 -8.35 14.59 -1.52
CA VAL A 155 -7.36 13.56 -1.28
C VAL A 155 -7.82 12.62 -0.18
N GLU A 156 -7.68 11.33 -0.41
CA GLU A 156 -7.82 10.27 0.59
C GLU A 156 -6.60 9.36 0.52
N GLY A 157 -5.99 9.08 1.65
CA GLY A 157 -4.83 8.20 1.72
C GLY A 157 -4.87 7.26 2.91
N GLY A 158 -4.06 6.20 2.86
CA GLY A 158 -4.01 5.27 3.96
C GLY A 158 -2.87 4.27 3.89
N ILE A 159 -2.36 3.90 5.07
CA ILE A 159 -1.34 2.86 5.25
C ILE A 159 -1.95 1.65 5.95
N ALA A 160 -1.75 0.48 5.36
CA ALA A 160 -2.10 -0.82 5.93
C ALA A 160 -0.81 -1.60 6.22
N PRO A 161 -0.27 -1.55 7.44
CA PRO A 161 0.92 -2.33 7.78
C PRO A 161 0.62 -3.84 7.75
N SER A 162 1.62 -4.63 7.36
CA SER A 162 1.56 -6.08 7.51
C SER A 162 1.35 -6.45 8.99
N PRO A 163 0.55 -7.47 9.34
CA PRO A 163 0.43 -7.97 10.71
C PRO A 163 1.76 -8.50 11.28
N TYR A 164 2.75 -8.73 10.43
CA TYR A 164 4.08 -9.20 10.81
C TYR A 164 5.11 -8.08 10.97
N ALA A 165 4.78 -6.85 10.56
CA ALA A 165 5.70 -5.70 10.60
C ALA A 165 6.17 -5.31 12.00
N GLY A 166 5.38 -5.67 13.03
CA GLY A 166 5.57 -5.20 14.40
C GLY A 166 5.32 -3.69 14.52
N ILE A 167 4.68 -3.28 15.59
CA ILE A 167 4.44 -1.86 15.90
C ILE A 167 5.30 -1.49 17.10
N GLY A 168 6.03 -0.37 17.02
CA GLY A 168 6.79 0.17 18.14
C GLY A 168 5.87 0.69 19.25
N LEU A 169 6.31 0.62 20.52
CA LEU A 169 5.51 1.12 21.65
C LEU A 169 5.20 2.61 21.54
N ASN A 170 6.13 3.41 20.99
CA ASN A 170 5.92 4.85 20.80
C ASN A 170 4.85 5.14 19.75
N VAL A 171 4.84 4.41 18.63
CA VAL A 171 3.76 4.49 17.62
C VAL A 171 2.42 4.09 18.24
N MET A 172 2.39 3.03 19.07
CA MET A 172 1.18 2.63 19.77
C MET A 172 0.68 3.71 20.74
N ARG A 173 1.59 4.40 21.45
CA ARG A 173 1.23 5.53 22.33
C ARG A 173 0.62 6.68 21.54
N ALA A 174 1.22 7.07 20.43
CA ALA A 174 0.67 8.10 19.54
C ALA A 174 -0.75 7.72 19.09
N VAL A 175 -0.93 6.53 18.51
CA VAL A 175 -2.23 6.04 18.00
C VAL A 175 -3.30 6.01 19.09
N VAL A 176 -2.99 5.48 20.26
CA VAL A 176 -3.94 5.39 21.39
C VAL A 176 -4.20 6.76 22.01
N GLY A 177 -3.25 7.67 21.95
CA GLY A 177 -3.36 9.03 22.47
C GLY A 177 -4.50 9.83 21.79
N TYR A 178 -4.54 9.82 20.47
CA TYR A 178 -5.56 10.54 19.70
C TYR A 178 -6.84 9.71 19.43
N ALA A 179 -6.93 8.45 19.84
CA ALA A 179 -8.15 7.65 19.70
C ALA A 179 -9.35 8.34 20.36
N GLY A 180 -10.35 8.74 19.56
CA GLY A 180 -11.52 9.51 20.02
C GLY A 180 -11.26 10.98 20.35
N ALA A 181 -10.07 11.51 20.04
CA ALA A 181 -9.76 12.93 20.15
C ALA A 181 -10.05 13.66 18.82
N PRO A 182 -10.25 15.00 18.85
CA PRO A 182 -10.33 15.80 17.63
C PRO A 182 -9.02 15.72 16.84
N VAL A 183 -9.12 15.53 15.52
CA VAL A 183 -8.02 15.56 14.56
C VAL A 183 -8.29 16.68 13.57
N LYS A 184 -7.36 17.63 13.46
CA LYS A 184 -7.47 18.77 12.55
C LYS A 184 -7.26 18.31 11.11
N LEU A 185 -8.14 18.74 10.21
CA LEU A 185 -8.09 18.44 8.78
C LEU A 185 -8.84 19.51 7.98
N ARG A 186 -8.83 19.43 6.65
CA ARG A 186 -9.58 20.33 5.79
C ARG A 186 -10.79 19.63 5.20
N ARG A 187 -11.99 20.29 5.27
CA ARG A 187 -13.25 19.83 4.68
C ARG A 187 -14.01 21.00 4.08
N GLY A 188 -14.52 20.82 2.86
CA GLY A 188 -15.25 21.86 2.16
C GLY A 188 -14.49 23.18 2.03
N GLY A 189 -13.16 23.13 1.91
CA GLY A 189 -12.29 24.28 1.78
C GLY A 189 -11.96 25.01 3.09
N ALA A 190 -12.45 24.55 4.24
CA ALA A 190 -12.23 25.16 5.55
C ALA A 190 -11.54 24.20 6.54
N ASP A 191 -10.89 24.76 7.55
CA ASP A 191 -10.37 23.99 8.69
C ASP A 191 -11.54 23.34 9.43
N ALA A 192 -11.41 22.05 9.72
CA ALA A 192 -12.44 21.25 10.38
C ALA A 192 -11.77 20.24 11.32
N PHE A 193 -12.60 19.55 12.11
CA PHE A 193 -12.14 18.48 12.98
C PHE A 193 -12.86 17.17 12.65
N GLY A 194 -12.09 16.10 12.50
CA GLY A 194 -12.57 14.73 12.52
C GLY A 194 -12.35 14.10 13.89
N VAL A 195 -12.83 12.88 14.07
CA VAL A 195 -12.63 12.12 15.31
C VAL A 195 -11.68 10.96 15.04
N GLY A 196 -10.50 11.02 15.65
CA GLY A 196 -9.42 10.04 15.47
C GLY A 196 -9.89 8.62 15.77
N LEU A 197 -9.59 7.70 14.88
CA LEU A 197 -10.01 6.29 14.85
C LEU A 197 -11.54 6.04 14.87
N ALA A 198 -12.39 7.06 14.95
CA ALA A 198 -13.84 6.89 14.91
C ALA A 198 -14.41 6.99 13.49
N GLU A 199 -13.81 7.83 12.65
CA GLU A 199 -14.16 7.91 11.24
C GLU A 199 -13.43 6.85 10.44
N SER A 200 -14.09 6.27 9.45
CA SER A 200 -13.50 5.17 8.69
C SER A 200 -13.97 5.12 7.24
N LEU A 201 -13.14 4.55 6.38
CA LEU A 201 -13.47 4.17 5.01
C LEU A 201 -12.94 2.77 4.70
N ARG A 202 -13.45 2.16 3.62
CA ARG A 202 -12.93 0.92 3.10
C ARG A 202 -12.27 1.17 1.75
N PHE A 203 -11.09 0.55 1.59
CA PHE A 203 -10.37 0.64 0.35
C PHE A 203 -9.61 -0.66 0.04
N THR A 204 -9.47 -0.98 -1.25
CA THR A 204 -8.71 -2.13 -1.73
C THR A 204 -7.40 -1.64 -2.33
N VAL A 205 -6.27 -1.95 -1.70
CA VAL A 205 -4.96 -1.67 -2.27
C VAL A 205 -4.68 -2.69 -3.37
N ALA A 206 -4.57 -2.22 -4.61
CA ALA A 206 -4.49 -3.05 -5.81
C ALA A 206 -3.49 -2.49 -6.82
N VAL A 207 -2.21 -2.81 -6.66
CA VAL A 207 -1.20 -2.48 -7.68
C VAL A 207 -1.54 -3.19 -8.99
N PRO A 208 -1.50 -2.52 -10.15
CA PRO A 208 -1.78 -3.13 -11.44
C PRO A 208 -1.02 -4.44 -11.67
N GLY A 209 -1.73 -5.49 -12.07
CA GLY A 209 -1.15 -6.80 -12.36
C GLY A 209 -0.66 -7.61 -11.16
N ARG A 210 -0.83 -7.11 -9.94
CA ARG A 210 -0.44 -7.81 -8.70
C ARG A 210 -1.66 -8.28 -7.93
N LEU A 211 -1.46 -9.28 -7.05
CA LEU A 211 -2.51 -9.79 -6.19
C LEU A 211 -2.96 -8.70 -5.19
N PRO A 212 -4.21 -8.18 -5.26
CA PRO A 212 -4.67 -7.12 -4.37
C PRO A 212 -4.66 -7.52 -2.90
N LEU A 213 -4.49 -6.56 -2.00
CA LEU A 213 -4.85 -6.77 -0.59
C LEU A 213 -6.38 -6.96 -0.49
N ARG A 214 -6.83 -7.47 0.66
CA ARG A 214 -8.28 -7.51 0.93
C ARG A 214 -8.82 -6.10 1.05
N ASN A 215 -10.12 -5.91 0.86
CA ASN A 215 -10.78 -4.64 1.13
C ASN A 215 -10.63 -4.27 2.61
N ILE A 216 -9.69 -3.37 2.91
CA ILE A 216 -9.23 -3.03 4.25
C ILE A 216 -10.11 -1.93 4.83
N HIS A 217 -10.34 -2.00 6.12
CA HIS A 217 -10.98 -0.96 6.92
C HIS A 217 -9.90 -0.01 7.44
N PHE A 218 -9.90 1.23 6.96
CA PHE A 218 -9.02 2.31 7.41
C PHE A 218 -9.78 3.24 8.33
N SER A 219 -9.09 3.79 9.33
CA SER A 219 -9.66 4.80 10.25
C SER A 219 -8.78 6.02 10.31
N LEU A 220 -9.41 7.19 10.50
CA LEU A 220 -8.75 8.50 10.55
C LEU A 220 -7.62 8.50 11.57
N VAL A 221 -6.44 8.95 11.15
CA VAL A 221 -5.25 9.13 11.99
C VAL A 221 -4.78 10.58 11.95
N ASP A 222 -4.12 11.00 13.03
CA ASP A 222 -3.47 12.31 13.11
C ASP A 222 -2.07 12.21 12.52
N VAL A 223 -1.90 12.72 11.30
CA VAL A 223 -0.63 12.69 10.55
C VAL A 223 -0.34 14.03 9.88
N PRO A 224 0.93 14.34 9.61
CA PRO A 224 1.33 15.64 9.06
C PRO A 224 0.62 16.03 7.76
N ASP A 225 0.33 15.07 6.90
CA ASP A 225 -0.34 15.26 5.61
C ASP A 225 -1.59 16.14 5.71
N LEU A 226 -2.38 15.94 6.77
CA LEU A 226 -3.62 16.67 6.99
C LEU A 226 -3.45 18.18 7.10
N GLN A 227 -2.27 18.64 7.55
CA GLN A 227 -1.97 20.05 7.76
C GLN A 227 -0.98 20.63 6.73
N VAL A 228 -0.02 19.83 6.22
CA VAL A 228 1.03 20.37 5.35
C VAL A 228 0.71 20.24 3.85
N LEU A 229 -0.16 19.33 3.44
CA LEU A 229 -0.52 19.17 2.02
C LEU A 229 -1.53 20.21 1.51
N PRO A 230 -2.58 20.62 2.26
CA PRO A 230 -3.53 21.60 1.76
C PRO A 230 -2.94 22.96 1.37
N PRO A 231 -1.96 23.53 2.09
CA PRO A 231 -1.29 24.75 1.65
C PRO A 231 -0.50 24.60 0.34
N ALA A 232 0.07 23.42 0.08
CA ALA A 232 0.80 23.14 -1.16
C ALA A 232 -0.12 22.89 -2.37
N HIS A 233 -1.41 22.62 -2.14
CA HIS A 233 -2.43 22.38 -3.17
C HIS A 233 -3.63 23.29 -2.94
N PRO A 234 -3.60 24.57 -3.38
CA PRO A 234 -4.64 25.57 -3.05
C PRO A 234 -6.08 25.18 -3.46
N ALA A 235 -6.22 24.39 -4.53
CA ALA A 235 -7.53 23.88 -4.98
C ALA A 235 -8.09 22.74 -4.09
N MET A 236 -7.27 22.17 -3.20
CA MET A 236 -7.69 21.06 -2.34
C MET A 236 -8.70 21.55 -1.29
N THR A 237 -9.91 21.05 -1.39
CA THR A 237 -11.00 21.33 -0.45
C THR A 237 -11.12 20.31 0.66
N ASP A 238 -10.71 19.08 0.41
CA ASP A 238 -10.88 17.95 1.33
C ASP A 238 -9.63 17.07 1.39
N ILE A 239 -9.23 16.71 2.60
CA ILE A 239 -8.18 15.71 2.85
C ILE A 239 -8.58 14.78 3.98
N TRP A 240 -8.30 13.48 3.81
CA TRP A 240 -8.50 12.44 4.80
C TRP A 240 -7.37 11.42 4.74
N MET A 241 -6.77 11.09 5.89
CA MET A 241 -5.68 10.12 5.97
C MET A 241 -5.99 9.08 7.04
N GLY A 242 -5.70 7.81 6.74
CA GLY A 242 -6.05 6.71 7.61
C GLY A 242 -5.00 5.62 7.77
N ALA A 243 -5.19 4.81 8.81
CA ALA A 243 -4.45 3.57 8.99
C ALA A 243 -5.42 2.38 9.07
N GLY A 244 -5.03 1.27 8.45
CA GLY A 244 -5.79 0.03 8.37
C GLY A 244 -5.02 -1.16 8.92
N PRO A 245 -4.73 -1.24 10.24
CA PRO A 245 -4.02 -2.37 10.81
C PRO A 245 -4.85 -3.67 10.73
N VAL A 246 -4.14 -4.78 10.57
CA VAL A 246 -4.70 -6.13 10.57
C VAL A 246 -4.21 -6.84 11.84
N PRO A 247 -5.05 -7.63 12.56
CA PRO A 247 -6.41 -8.09 12.19
C PRO A 247 -7.51 -7.05 12.40
N GLU A 248 -8.45 -6.98 11.45
CA GLU A 248 -9.53 -6.00 11.43
C GLU A 248 -10.41 -6.03 12.70
N MET A 249 -10.57 -7.18 13.32
CA MET A 249 -11.38 -7.32 14.54
C MET A 249 -10.83 -6.44 15.68
N LEU A 250 -9.52 -6.47 15.93
CA LEU A 250 -8.90 -5.63 16.96
C LEU A 250 -9.00 -4.15 16.60
N HIS A 251 -8.82 -3.82 15.33
CA HIS A 251 -8.99 -2.46 14.86
C HIS A 251 -10.42 -1.96 15.12
N ARG A 252 -11.44 -2.75 14.83
CA ARG A 252 -12.85 -2.40 15.11
C ARG A 252 -13.15 -2.23 16.60
N ILE A 253 -12.54 -3.02 17.47
CA ILE A 253 -12.65 -2.83 18.93
C ILE A 253 -12.08 -1.46 19.32
N LEU A 254 -10.90 -1.10 18.81
CA LEU A 254 -10.31 0.20 19.08
C LEU A 254 -11.15 1.35 18.52
N ASN A 255 -11.78 1.17 17.35
CA ASN A 255 -12.72 2.15 16.78
C ASN A 255 -13.97 2.32 17.68
N LEU A 256 -14.51 1.23 18.22
CA LEU A 256 -15.64 1.30 19.15
C LEU A 256 -15.26 2.05 20.43
N LEU A 257 -14.08 1.78 20.99
CA LEU A 257 -13.55 2.49 22.17
C LEU A 257 -13.33 3.99 21.85
N ALA A 258 -12.80 4.32 20.67
CA ALA A 258 -12.63 5.70 20.23
C ALA A 258 -13.98 6.44 20.10
N LYS A 259 -14.99 5.80 19.51
CA LYS A 259 -16.36 6.34 19.43
C LYS A 259 -16.98 6.53 20.81
N ALA A 260 -16.83 5.55 21.70
CA ALA A 260 -17.34 5.64 23.06
C ALA A 260 -16.67 6.79 23.84
N ARG A 261 -15.33 6.92 23.70
CA ARG A 261 -14.59 8.04 24.31
C ARG A 261 -15.10 9.40 23.81
N ALA A 262 -15.25 9.56 22.51
CA ALA A 262 -15.73 10.82 21.93
C ALA A 262 -17.18 11.16 22.37
N ALA A 263 -18.07 10.16 22.36
CA ALA A 263 -19.49 10.37 22.70
C ALA A 263 -19.73 10.60 24.20
N LEU A 264 -18.96 9.92 25.06
CA LEU A 264 -19.13 9.96 26.52
C LEU A 264 -18.08 10.83 27.22
N HIS A 265 -17.22 11.53 26.46
CA HIS A 265 -16.14 12.39 26.98
C HIS A 265 -15.22 11.65 27.98
N LEU A 266 -14.91 10.36 27.70
CA LEU A 266 -14.07 9.55 28.56
C LEU A 266 -12.60 10.01 28.52
N PRO A 267 -11.79 9.70 29.57
CA PRO A 267 -10.37 10.03 29.60
C PRO A 267 -9.59 9.31 28.49
N SER A 268 -8.36 9.76 28.26
CA SER A 268 -7.47 9.17 27.23
C SER A 268 -7.24 7.68 27.48
N LEU A 269 -7.18 6.92 26.38
CA LEU A 269 -6.84 5.50 26.38
C LEU A 269 -5.33 5.25 26.53
N LEU A 270 -4.51 6.30 26.60
CA LEU A 270 -3.05 6.23 26.68
C LEU A 270 -2.50 5.30 27.76
N PRO A 271 -3.06 5.20 28.99
CA PRO A 271 -2.61 4.23 30.00
C PRO A 271 -2.65 2.77 29.54
N PHE A 272 -3.54 2.44 28.60
CA PHE A 272 -3.67 1.09 28.03
C PHE A 272 -2.75 0.80 26.85
N SER A 273 -1.91 1.75 26.44
CA SER A 273 -1.02 1.61 25.26
C SER A 273 -0.11 0.37 25.33
N ARG A 274 0.40 0.00 26.50
CA ARG A 274 1.20 -1.22 26.69
C ARG A 274 0.39 -2.49 26.45
N LEU A 275 -0.88 -2.52 26.89
CA LEU A 275 -1.77 -3.65 26.67
C LEU A 275 -2.05 -3.84 25.17
N PHE A 276 -2.43 -2.77 24.46
CA PHE A 276 -2.64 -2.80 23.02
C PHE A 276 -1.38 -3.20 22.24
N TYR A 277 -0.22 -2.69 22.67
CA TYR A 277 1.09 -3.06 22.11
C TYR A 277 1.35 -4.57 22.21
N VAL A 278 1.16 -5.17 23.39
CA VAL A 278 1.38 -6.62 23.62
C VAL A 278 0.40 -7.45 22.79
N ILE A 279 -0.89 -7.09 22.77
CA ILE A 279 -1.93 -7.81 22.03
C ILE A 279 -1.62 -7.79 20.54
N LEU A 280 -1.39 -6.61 19.95
CA LEU A 280 -1.15 -6.48 18.50
C LEU A 280 0.14 -7.18 18.05
N ASN A 281 1.22 -7.09 18.82
CA ASN A 281 2.46 -7.77 18.45
C ASN A 281 2.42 -9.29 18.65
N ARG A 282 1.46 -9.81 19.43
CA ARG A 282 1.27 -11.24 19.64
C ARG A 282 0.30 -11.86 18.63
N MET A 283 -0.65 -11.08 18.12
CA MET A 283 -1.68 -11.55 17.18
C MET A 283 -1.25 -11.32 15.73
N ARG A 284 -0.41 -12.22 15.22
CA ARG A 284 0.09 -12.18 13.84
C ARG A 284 -0.74 -13.11 12.95
N PHE A 285 -1.87 -12.61 12.42
CA PHE A 285 -2.77 -13.35 11.54
C PHE A 285 -2.99 -12.63 10.23
N GLY A 286 -2.94 -13.35 9.13
CA GLY A 286 -3.25 -12.82 7.82
C GLY A 286 -2.12 -13.02 6.82
N GLU A 287 -2.16 -12.22 5.77
CA GLU A 287 -1.15 -12.25 4.72
C GLU A 287 0.09 -11.46 5.19
N HIS A 288 1.29 -11.96 4.88
CA HIS A 288 2.54 -11.26 5.16
C HIS A 288 2.80 -10.17 4.12
N ARG A 289 1.83 -9.28 3.99
CA ARG A 289 1.82 -8.18 3.03
C ARG A 289 1.21 -6.94 3.67
N GLY A 290 1.76 -5.78 3.33
CA GLY A 290 1.22 -4.48 3.67
C GLY A 290 1.04 -3.62 2.42
N GLY A 291 0.47 -2.45 2.57
CA GLY A 291 0.32 -1.53 1.45
C GLY A 291 -0.08 -0.13 1.84
N MET A 292 -0.08 0.74 0.85
CA MET A 292 -0.46 2.14 0.97
C MET A 292 -1.30 2.53 -0.24
N PHE A 293 -2.17 3.49 -0.09
CA PHE A 293 -2.85 4.13 -1.20
C PHE A 293 -2.91 5.64 -1.03
N VAL A 294 -2.95 6.33 -2.16
CA VAL A 294 -3.31 7.75 -2.27
C VAL A 294 -4.33 7.85 -3.38
N ARG A 295 -5.50 8.37 -3.09
CA ARG A 295 -6.59 8.60 -4.06
C ARG A 295 -6.87 10.08 -4.15
N ALA A 296 -6.82 10.63 -5.36
CA ALA A 296 -7.15 12.00 -5.66
C ALA A 296 -8.40 12.08 -6.55
N ARG A 297 -9.25 13.04 -6.27
CA ARG A 297 -10.35 13.47 -7.13
C ARG A 297 -10.16 14.92 -7.49
N GLY A 298 -10.43 15.25 -8.74
CA GLY A 298 -10.21 16.59 -9.25
C GLY A 298 -10.63 16.73 -10.70
N LEU A 299 -10.03 17.67 -11.42
CA LEU A 299 -10.33 17.94 -12.82
C LEU A 299 -9.12 17.62 -13.70
N VAL A 300 -9.36 16.93 -14.79
CA VAL A 300 -8.39 16.75 -15.91
C VAL A 300 -9.08 17.29 -17.17
N ASN A 301 -8.56 18.38 -17.74
CA ASN A 301 -9.22 19.09 -18.86
C ASN A 301 -10.70 19.38 -18.58
N ASP A 302 -11.01 19.96 -17.42
CA ASP A 302 -12.36 20.30 -16.92
C ASP A 302 -13.30 19.09 -16.72
N LYS A 303 -12.82 17.86 -16.86
CA LYS A 303 -13.58 16.64 -16.62
C LYS A 303 -13.28 16.08 -15.23
N ALA A 304 -14.33 15.82 -14.46
CA ALA A 304 -14.20 15.18 -13.14
C ALA A 304 -13.55 13.79 -13.30
N THR A 305 -12.46 13.60 -12.60
CA THR A 305 -11.63 12.39 -12.73
C THR A 305 -11.20 11.92 -11.34
N GLU A 306 -11.16 10.61 -11.13
CA GLU A 306 -10.53 9.97 -9.99
C GLU A 306 -9.25 9.25 -10.46
N GLN A 307 -8.17 9.48 -9.74
CA GLN A 307 -6.91 8.75 -9.91
C GLN A 307 -6.45 8.22 -8.57
N SER A 308 -5.87 7.03 -8.55
CA SER A 308 -5.31 6.45 -7.33
C SER A 308 -3.92 5.86 -7.59
N TRP A 309 -3.06 5.99 -6.60
CA TRP A 309 -1.78 5.31 -6.56
C TRP A 309 -1.81 4.26 -5.46
N HIS A 310 -1.25 3.11 -5.74
CA HIS A 310 -1.23 1.96 -4.85
C HIS A 310 0.20 1.48 -4.67
N LEU A 311 0.52 1.09 -3.45
CA LEU A 311 1.77 0.42 -3.10
C LEU A 311 1.45 -0.88 -2.36
N LEU A 312 2.17 -1.94 -2.72
CA LEU A 312 2.13 -3.24 -2.08
C LEU A 312 3.55 -3.62 -1.67
N ALA A 313 3.73 -3.98 -0.41
CA ALA A 313 4.98 -4.52 0.10
C ALA A 313 4.75 -5.94 0.62
N GLU A 314 5.58 -6.87 0.21
CA GLU A 314 5.50 -8.29 0.56
C GLU A 314 6.66 -8.69 1.48
N GLY A 315 6.45 -9.71 2.29
CA GLY A 315 7.44 -10.17 3.25
C GLY A 315 7.85 -9.10 4.26
N ASP A 316 9.15 -8.99 4.49
CA ASP A 316 9.74 -8.10 5.50
C ASP A 316 10.15 -6.71 4.97
N ASP A 317 9.89 -6.40 3.69
CA ASP A 317 10.31 -5.14 3.07
C ASP A 317 9.44 -3.94 3.47
N GLY A 318 8.14 -4.16 3.72
CA GLY A 318 7.21 -3.09 4.10
C GLY A 318 7.64 -2.22 5.29
N PRO A 319 8.15 -2.81 6.37
CA PRO A 319 8.65 -2.07 7.54
C PRO A 319 9.78 -1.08 7.27
N TYR A 320 10.52 -1.19 6.19
CA TYR A 320 11.61 -0.27 5.82
C TYR A 320 11.13 0.99 5.12
N ILE A 321 9.94 0.98 4.49
CA ILE A 321 9.42 2.09 3.68
C ILE A 321 9.46 3.45 4.40
N PRO A 322 9.06 3.57 5.69
CA PRO A 322 9.15 4.84 6.40
C PRO A 322 10.57 5.42 6.48
N SER A 323 11.60 4.56 6.52
CA SER A 323 13.00 4.98 6.61
C SER A 323 13.64 5.27 5.24
N MET A 324 13.01 4.84 4.15
CA MET A 324 13.53 5.04 2.79
C MET A 324 13.54 6.51 2.36
N ALA A 325 12.65 7.34 2.90
CA ALA A 325 12.68 8.77 2.61
C ALA A 325 13.99 9.42 3.08
N ILE A 326 14.44 9.12 4.31
CA ILE A 326 15.73 9.61 4.82
C ILE A 326 16.89 8.96 4.07
N GLU A 327 16.82 7.65 3.77
CA GLU A 327 17.80 6.97 2.93
C GLU A 327 18.00 7.68 1.59
N ALA A 328 16.91 8.03 0.89
CA ALA A 328 16.98 8.74 -0.39
C ALA A 328 17.71 10.08 -0.26
N ILE A 329 17.37 10.88 0.76
CA ILE A 329 18.04 12.17 1.00
C ILE A 329 19.52 11.96 1.30
N VAL A 330 19.88 11.01 2.15
CA VAL A 330 21.28 10.70 2.48
C VAL A 330 22.06 10.27 1.24
N ARG A 331 21.48 9.43 0.37
CA ARG A 331 22.11 9.04 -0.90
C ARG A 331 22.27 10.21 -1.86
N LYS A 332 21.30 11.13 -1.93
CA LYS A 332 21.42 12.39 -2.70
C LYS A 332 22.52 13.30 -2.14
N LEU A 333 22.66 13.42 -0.82
CA LEU A 333 23.76 14.16 -0.19
C LEU A 333 25.13 13.59 -0.55
N LEU A 334 25.27 12.26 -0.55
CA LEU A 334 26.50 11.58 -0.98
C LEU A 334 26.81 11.79 -2.47
N ALA A 335 25.77 11.95 -3.28
CA ALA A 335 25.89 12.28 -4.70
C ALA A 335 26.12 13.79 -4.98
N GLY A 336 26.22 14.62 -3.94
CA GLY A 336 26.44 16.07 -4.04
C GLY A 336 25.17 16.90 -4.22
N THR A 337 23.99 16.30 -4.15
CA THR A 337 22.71 17.02 -4.20
C THR A 337 22.20 17.29 -2.79
N ARG A 338 22.16 18.57 -2.40
CA ARG A 338 21.76 18.99 -1.07
C ARG A 338 20.45 19.79 -1.13
N PRO A 339 19.50 19.59 -0.20
CA PRO A 339 18.34 20.45 -0.06
C PRO A 339 18.75 21.91 0.21
N ASP A 340 17.93 22.85 -0.25
CA ASP A 340 18.12 24.27 0.07
C ASP A 340 18.05 24.51 1.57
N ALA A 341 18.84 25.48 2.06
CA ALA A 341 18.79 25.90 3.45
C ALA A 341 17.38 26.43 3.81
N GLY A 342 17.00 26.23 5.07
CA GLY A 342 15.68 26.60 5.58
C GLY A 342 15.05 25.48 6.39
N ALA A 343 13.93 25.76 7.08
CA ALA A 343 13.22 24.80 7.90
C ALA A 343 11.79 24.63 7.39
N ARG A 344 11.42 23.38 7.03
CA ARG A 344 10.11 23.07 6.43
C ARG A 344 9.73 21.60 6.60
N SER A 345 8.48 21.27 6.28
CA SER A 345 8.08 19.89 6.10
C SER A 345 8.77 19.26 4.88
N SER A 346 8.81 17.95 4.82
CA SER A 346 9.50 17.19 3.75
C SER A 346 8.70 17.02 2.47
N ILE A 347 7.59 17.75 2.27
CA ILE A 347 6.65 17.51 1.16
C ILE A 347 7.24 17.72 -0.23
N ASP A 348 8.29 18.50 -0.37
CA ASP A 348 9.00 18.83 -1.61
C ASP A 348 10.42 18.24 -1.70
N ALA A 349 10.82 17.45 -0.70
CA ALA A 349 12.19 16.95 -0.58
C ALA A 349 12.57 15.85 -1.58
N LEU A 350 11.60 15.05 -2.02
CA LEU A 350 11.82 13.85 -2.85
C LEU A 350 10.75 13.73 -3.94
N ASP A 351 11.13 13.23 -5.10
CA ASP A 351 10.21 12.85 -6.16
C ASP A 351 9.84 11.36 -6.06
N LEU A 352 8.74 10.95 -6.71
CA LEU A 352 8.32 9.55 -6.72
C LEU A 352 9.40 8.63 -7.32
N ALA A 353 10.16 9.11 -8.30
CA ALA A 353 11.28 8.37 -8.91
C ALA A 353 12.41 8.04 -7.91
N ASP A 354 12.62 8.87 -6.88
CA ASP A 354 13.59 8.60 -5.82
C ASP A 354 13.16 7.34 -5.04
N PHE A 355 11.88 7.24 -4.70
CA PHE A 355 11.31 6.07 -4.03
C PHE A 355 11.29 4.83 -4.92
N ASP A 356 10.89 4.96 -6.19
CA ASP A 356 10.88 3.85 -7.15
C ASP A 356 12.27 3.24 -7.33
N THR A 357 13.32 4.06 -7.22
CA THR A 357 14.71 3.57 -7.25
C THR A 357 15.02 2.69 -6.05
N LEU A 358 14.56 3.04 -4.86
CA LEU A 358 14.76 2.26 -3.64
C LEU A 358 13.85 1.00 -3.57
N PHE A 359 12.69 1.04 -4.22
CA PHE A 359 11.79 -0.11 -4.30
C PHE A 359 12.33 -1.21 -5.22
N ARG A 360 13.14 -0.85 -6.24
CA ARG A 360 13.77 -1.82 -7.14
C ARG A 360 14.68 -2.77 -6.36
N GLY A 361 14.56 -4.08 -6.65
CA GLY A 361 15.32 -5.11 -5.95
C GLY A 361 14.75 -5.52 -4.59
N ARG A 362 13.59 -4.94 -4.20
CA ARG A 362 12.79 -5.33 -3.03
C ARG A 362 11.42 -5.84 -3.47
N SER A 363 10.74 -6.52 -2.57
CA SER A 363 9.36 -6.97 -2.82
C SER A 363 8.35 -5.83 -2.57
N ILE A 364 8.64 -4.66 -3.15
CA ILE A 364 7.81 -3.46 -3.08
C ILE A 364 7.40 -3.08 -4.50
N TYR A 365 6.10 -2.97 -4.71
CA TYR A 365 5.48 -2.69 -6.01
C TYR A 365 4.57 -1.50 -5.88
N SER A 366 4.59 -0.61 -6.87
CA SER A 366 3.69 0.54 -6.91
C SER A 366 3.11 0.75 -8.31
N GLY A 367 2.02 1.49 -8.40
CA GLY A 367 1.44 1.86 -9.69
C GLY A 367 0.18 2.68 -9.57
N PHE A 368 -0.08 3.45 -10.62
CA PHE A 368 -1.29 4.28 -10.75
C PHE A 368 -2.44 3.50 -11.36
N ARG A 369 -3.65 3.89 -10.96
CA ARG A 369 -4.93 3.51 -11.59
C ARG A 369 -5.72 4.77 -11.88
N THR A 370 -6.26 4.82 -13.08
CA THR A 370 -7.23 5.84 -13.50
C THR A 370 -8.53 5.13 -13.82
N ASP A 371 -9.65 5.74 -13.52
CA ASP A 371 -10.96 5.20 -13.89
C ASP A 371 -11.10 5.23 -15.42
N ASP A 372 -11.23 4.03 -16.03
CA ASP A 372 -11.46 3.82 -17.47
C ASP A 372 -12.80 3.07 -17.62
N ALA A 373 -13.90 3.79 -17.34
CA ALA A 373 -15.23 3.19 -17.31
C ALA A 373 -15.66 2.58 -18.65
N ASP A 374 -15.19 3.12 -19.77
CA ASP A 374 -15.60 2.76 -21.12
C ASP A 374 -14.67 1.74 -21.80
N GLY A 375 -13.55 1.43 -21.18
CA GLY A 375 -12.56 0.48 -21.72
C GLY A 375 -12.99 -0.98 -21.65
N PRO A 376 -12.26 -1.88 -22.37
CA PRO A 376 -12.48 -3.34 -22.28
C PRO A 376 -12.41 -3.83 -20.84
N LEU A 377 -13.24 -4.82 -20.49
CA LEU A 377 -13.41 -5.31 -19.12
C LEU A 377 -12.09 -5.63 -18.41
N TYR A 378 -11.18 -6.35 -19.07
CA TYR A 378 -9.91 -6.75 -18.49
C TYR A 378 -8.94 -5.56 -18.32
N ARG A 379 -8.99 -4.55 -19.20
CA ARG A 379 -8.24 -3.31 -19.05
C ARG A 379 -8.71 -2.54 -17.82
N ARG A 380 -10.01 -2.46 -17.59
CA ARG A 380 -10.58 -1.80 -16.40
C ARG A 380 -10.12 -2.46 -15.09
N VAL A 381 -10.01 -3.81 -15.07
CA VAL A 381 -9.57 -4.55 -13.87
C VAL A 381 -8.05 -4.50 -13.71
N LEU A 382 -7.27 -4.67 -14.77
CA LEU A 382 -5.80 -4.71 -14.75
C LEU A 382 -5.14 -3.33 -14.69
N GLY A 383 -5.82 -2.27 -15.18
CA GLY A 383 -5.21 -0.96 -15.35
C GLY A 383 -4.02 -1.00 -16.32
N SER A 384 -2.92 -0.32 -15.98
CA SER A 384 -1.72 -0.27 -16.82
C SER A 384 -1.09 -1.63 -17.11
N ALA A 385 -1.31 -2.63 -16.24
CA ALA A 385 -0.79 -3.99 -16.46
C ALA A 385 -1.44 -4.72 -17.64
N PHE A 386 -2.56 -4.21 -18.19
CA PHE A 386 -3.15 -4.75 -19.41
C PHE A 386 -2.17 -4.71 -20.60
N GLY A 387 -1.34 -3.67 -20.69
CA GLY A 387 -0.31 -3.57 -21.73
C GLY A 387 0.84 -4.57 -21.59
N ALA A 388 1.00 -5.19 -20.43
CA ALA A 388 2.02 -6.21 -20.16
C ALA A 388 1.52 -7.65 -20.39
N LEU A 389 0.27 -7.82 -20.83
CA LEU A 389 -0.25 -9.14 -21.18
C LEU A 389 0.44 -9.69 -22.44
N PRO A 390 0.61 -11.04 -22.53
CA PRO A 390 1.06 -11.68 -23.76
C PRO A 390 0.17 -11.27 -24.95
N PRO A 391 0.72 -11.11 -26.17
CA PRO A 391 0.01 -10.50 -27.30
C PRO A 391 -1.34 -11.15 -27.62
N ARG A 392 -1.44 -12.48 -27.61
CA ARG A 392 -2.70 -13.18 -27.89
C ARG A 392 -3.72 -13.06 -26.76
N VAL A 393 -3.26 -13.04 -25.49
CA VAL A 393 -4.14 -12.76 -24.34
C VAL A 393 -4.67 -11.34 -24.42
N GLN A 394 -3.80 -10.37 -24.71
CA GLN A 394 -4.21 -8.98 -24.91
C GLN A 394 -5.23 -8.85 -26.06
N ALA A 395 -4.99 -9.50 -27.21
CA ALA A 395 -5.88 -9.46 -28.36
C ALA A 395 -7.28 -10.03 -28.04
N LEU A 396 -7.35 -11.14 -27.30
CA LEU A 396 -8.62 -11.73 -26.88
C LEU A 396 -9.44 -10.79 -25.99
N HIS A 397 -8.79 -10.04 -25.09
CA HIS A 397 -9.46 -9.19 -24.10
C HIS A 397 -9.54 -7.70 -24.50
N ALA A 398 -8.99 -7.28 -25.65
CA ALA A 398 -8.94 -5.88 -26.06
C ALA A 398 -10.24 -5.34 -26.65
N SER A 399 -11.19 -6.19 -27.02
CA SER A 399 -12.42 -5.79 -27.72
C SER A 399 -13.60 -5.63 -26.75
N THR A 400 -14.41 -4.62 -26.98
CA THR A 400 -15.74 -4.45 -26.38
C THR A 400 -16.87 -4.94 -27.29
N ALA A 401 -16.57 -5.39 -28.51
CA ALA A 401 -17.53 -5.94 -29.46
C ALA A 401 -17.72 -7.45 -29.29
N ALA A 402 -18.83 -7.96 -29.83
CA ALA A 402 -19.05 -9.39 -29.92
C ALA A 402 -17.97 -10.05 -30.78
N ARG A 403 -17.43 -11.17 -30.33
CA ARG A 403 -16.36 -11.91 -31.00
C ARG A 403 -16.43 -13.39 -30.71
N ARG A 404 -15.75 -14.20 -31.52
CA ARG A 404 -15.69 -15.64 -31.39
C ARG A 404 -14.28 -16.16 -31.60
N TRP A 405 -13.87 -17.08 -30.74
CA TRP A 405 -12.60 -17.79 -30.86
C TRP A 405 -12.87 -19.29 -30.84
N SER A 406 -12.12 -20.08 -31.60
CA SER A 406 -12.30 -21.53 -31.69
C SER A 406 -10.96 -22.27 -31.70
N GLY A 407 -11.02 -23.55 -31.33
CA GLY A 407 -9.83 -24.39 -31.31
C GLY A 407 -10.12 -25.78 -30.77
N LEU A 408 -9.11 -26.36 -30.13
CA LEU A 408 -9.19 -27.70 -29.52
C LEU A 408 -8.84 -27.64 -28.03
N ALA A 409 -9.52 -28.43 -27.22
CA ALA A 409 -9.28 -28.59 -25.81
C ALA A 409 -9.24 -30.03 -25.35
N GLU A 410 -8.46 -30.29 -24.30
CA GLU A 410 -8.54 -31.49 -23.48
C GLU A 410 -9.40 -31.20 -22.26
N VAL A 411 -10.25 -32.13 -21.85
CA VAL A 411 -11.09 -32.00 -20.65
C VAL A 411 -10.90 -33.21 -19.75
N ARG A 412 -10.63 -32.95 -18.47
CA ARG A 412 -10.57 -33.96 -17.40
C ARG A 412 -11.64 -33.69 -16.35
N ARG A 413 -12.20 -34.76 -15.79
CA ARG A 413 -13.28 -34.70 -14.80
C ARG A 413 -12.91 -35.45 -13.54
N GLY A 414 -13.35 -34.94 -12.39
CA GLY A 414 -13.29 -35.71 -11.15
C GLY A 414 -14.26 -36.88 -11.14
N SER A 415 -13.86 -37.99 -10.49
CA SER A 415 -14.64 -39.23 -10.41
C SER A 415 -15.62 -39.29 -9.25
N GLY A 416 -15.45 -38.42 -8.22
CA GLY A 416 -16.26 -38.41 -7.00
C GLY A 416 -17.73 -38.01 -7.25
N LEU A 417 -18.67 -38.54 -6.43
CA LEU A 417 -20.10 -38.23 -6.56
C LEU A 417 -20.36 -36.70 -6.42
N LEU A 418 -19.78 -36.05 -5.41
CA LEU A 418 -19.93 -34.60 -5.19
C LEU A 418 -19.36 -33.78 -6.35
N SER A 419 -18.22 -34.23 -6.91
CA SER A 419 -17.62 -33.60 -8.08
C SER A 419 -18.56 -33.69 -9.30
N ARG A 420 -19.15 -34.86 -9.55
CA ARG A 420 -20.09 -35.08 -10.66
C ARG A 420 -21.36 -34.23 -10.53
N ILE A 421 -21.91 -34.12 -9.31
CA ILE A 421 -23.06 -33.25 -9.03
C ILE A 421 -22.70 -31.77 -9.27
N ALA A 422 -21.61 -31.30 -8.69
CA ALA A 422 -21.19 -29.91 -8.85
C ALA A 422 -20.95 -29.54 -10.32
N ALA A 423 -20.31 -30.42 -11.05
CA ALA A 423 -20.07 -30.21 -12.46
C ALA A 423 -21.35 -30.25 -13.33
N ALA A 424 -22.34 -31.09 -12.98
CA ALA A 424 -23.63 -31.13 -13.66
C ALA A 424 -24.45 -29.85 -13.40
N VAL A 425 -24.42 -29.32 -12.19
CA VAL A 425 -25.12 -28.07 -11.82
C VAL A 425 -24.61 -26.86 -12.64
N VAL A 426 -23.30 -26.78 -12.90
CA VAL A 426 -22.72 -25.72 -13.71
C VAL A 426 -22.82 -26.00 -15.22
N GLY A 427 -22.98 -27.24 -15.60
CA GLY A 427 -23.01 -27.68 -17.01
C GLY A 427 -21.62 -27.87 -17.61
N PHE A 428 -20.59 -28.17 -16.79
CA PHE A 428 -19.23 -28.37 -17.28
C PHE A 428 -19.14 -29.56 -18.25
N PRO A 429 -18.25 -29.53 -19.30
CA PRO A 429 -18.14 -30.53 -20.33
C PRO A 429 -17.67 -31.90 -19.78
N GLN A 430 -17.98 -32.98 -20.47
CA GLN A 430 -17.49 -34.32 -20.15
C GLN A 430 -16.01 -34.48 -20.47
N ALA A 431 -15.36 -35.48 -19.86
CA ALA A 431 -13.96 -35.78 -20.13
C ALA A 431 -13.75 -36.15 -21.60
N ALA A 432 -12.76 -35.57 -22.25
CA ALA A 432 -12.38 -35.83 -23.64
C ALA A 432 -10.91 -35.50 -23.86
N ALA A 433 -10.17 -36.34 -24.56
CA ALA A 433 -8.75 -36.10 -24.87
C ALA A 433 -8.55 -34.99 -25.92
N ALA A 434 -9.53 -34.83 -26.84
CA ALA A 434 -9.55 -33.72 -27.79
C ALA A 434 -11.01 -33.43 -28.15
N VAL A 435 -11.44 -32.21 -27.87
CA VAL A 435 -12.82 -31.77 -28.20
C VAL A 435 -12.74 -30.38 -28.86
N PRO A 436 -13.49 -30.15 -29.96
CA PRO A 436 -13.62 -28.81 -30.51
C PRO A 436 -14.21 -27.87 -29.47
N VAL A 437 -13.59 -26.71 -29.29
CA VAL A 437 -14.09 -25.69 -28.39
C VAL A 437 -14.31 -24.38 -29.12
N THR A 438 -15.44 -23.75 -28.87
CA THR A 438 -15.75 -22.40 -29.34
C THR A 438 -16.12 -21.54 -28.14
N VAL A 439 -15.53 -20.35 -28.05
CA VAL A 439 -15.86 -19.36 -27.04
C VAL A 439 -16.39 -18.11 -27.74
N ALA A 440 -17.65 -17.78 -27.45
CA ALA A 440 -18.29 -16.56 -27.93
C ALA A 440 -18.39 -15.56 -26.80
N PHE A 441 -18.03 -14.33 -27.10
CA PHE A 441 -18.03 -13.19 -26.19
C PHE A 441 -19.09 -12.20 -26.66
N ALA A 442 -20.02 -11.86 -25.81
CA ALA A 442 -21.10 -10.91 -26.11
C ALA A 442 -21.14 -9.81 -25.05
N PRO A 443 -21.09 -8.52 -25.44
CA PRO A 443 -21.25 -7.43 -24.49
C PRO A 443 -22.65 -7.43 -23.91
N GLU A 444 -22.78 -7.18 -22.60
CA GLU A 444 -24.03 -6.97 -21.88
C GLU A 444 -23.95 -5.70 -21.03
N ALA A 445 -25.09 -5.16 -20.61
CA ALA A 445 -25.15 -3.94 -19.82
C ALA A 445 -24.33 -4.00 -18.51
N ALA A 446 -24.20 -5.19 -17.92
CA ALA A 446 -23.44 -5.39 -16.68
C ALA A 446 -22.02 -5.96 -16.89
N GLY A 447 -21.59 -6.20 -18.13
CA GLY A 447 -20.27 -6.80 -18.39
C GLY A 447 -20.19 -7.55 -19.71
N GLU A 448 -19.60 -8.73 -19.71
CA GLU A 448 -19.41 -9.56 -20.90
C GLU A 448 -19.87 -11.00 -20.64
N ARG A 449 -20.74 -11.52 -21.48
CA ARG A 449 -21.16 -12.93 -21.43
C ARG A 449 -20.17 -13.78 -22.22
N TRP A 450 -19.68 -14.82 -21.57
CA TRP A 450 -18.84 -15.85 -22.16
C TRP A 450 -19.67 -17.13 -22.37
N THR A 451 -19.86 -17.54 -23.61
CA THR A 451 -20.51 -18.79 -23.93
C THR A 451 -19.49 -19.77 -24.50
N ARG A 452 -19.29 -20.87 -23.81
CA ARG A 452 -18.31 -21.91 -24.16
C ARG A 452 -19.03 -23.15 -24.64
N ASP A 453 -18.72 -23.57 -25.86
CA ASP A 453 -19.24 -24.79 -26.47
C ASP A 453 -18.10 -25.80 -26.66
N PHE A 454 -18.17 -26.91 -25.97
CA PHE A 454 -17.25 -28.03 -26.06
C PHE A 454 -17.92 -29.19 -26.80
N GLY A 455 -17.91 -29.14 -28.15
CA GLY A 455 -18.49 -30.20 -29.00
C GLY A 455 -19.99 -30.42 -28.76
N GLY A 456 -20.77 -29.36 -28.59
CA GLY A 456 -22.20 -29.39 -28.31
C GLY A 456 -22.59 -29.34 -26.83
N GLN A 457 -21.60 -29.34 -25.91
CA GLN A 457 -21.85 -29.13 -24.47
C GLN A 457 -21.61 -27.67 -24.11
N VAL A 458 -22.70 -26.92 -23.96
CA VAL A 458 -22.67 -25.48 -23.82
C VAL A 458 -22.87 -25.06 -22.36
N PHE A 459 -22.01 -24.18 -21.87
CA PHE A 459 -22.22 -23.44 -20.60
C PHE A 459 -21.80 -21.99 -20.75
N SER A 460 -22.36 -21.14 -19.91
CA SER A 460 -22.07 -19.71 -19.97
C SER A 460 -21.81 -19.08 -18.59
N SER A 461 -21.06 -18.00 -18.59
CA SER A 461 -20.85 -17.13 -17.44
C SER A 461 -21.01 -15.68 -17.84
N LEU A 462 -21.28 -14.83 -16.86
CA LEU A 462 -21.25 -13.37 -17.00
C LEU A 462 -20.07 -12.83 -16.23
N GLN A 463 -19.16 -12.14 -16.92
CA GLN A 463 -18.02 -11.46 -16.31
C GLN A 463 -18.27 -9.96 -16.21
N SER A 464 -17.90 -9.36 -15.10
CA SER A 464 -18.02 -7.92 -14.85
C SER A 464 -16.87 -7.39 -13.99
N ALA A 465 -16.62 -6.08 -14.04
CA ALA A 465 -15.74 -5.45 -13.06
C ALA A 465 -16.42 -5.44 -11.68
N GLY A 466 -15.67 -5.80 -10.67
CA GLY A 466 -16.16 -5.80 -9.29
C GLY A 466 -16.37 -4.38 -8.77
N THR A 467 -17.23 -4.24 -7.76
CA THR A 467 -17.52 -2.99 -7.08
C THR A 467 -17.50 -3.16 -5.56
N GLY A 468 -17.21 -2.10 -4.81
CA GLY A 468 -17.22 -2.07 -3.36
C GLY A 468 -16.21 -3.04 -2.76
N ARG A 469 -16.66 -4.13 -2.12
CA ARG A 469 -15.75 -5.14 -1.56
C ARG A 469 -14.96 -5.92 -2.61
N ASN A 470 -15.40 -5.88 -3.86
CA ASN A 470 -14.77 -6.56 -4.99
C ASN A 470 -14.07 -5.59 -5.93
N ASP A 471 -13.84 -4.33 -5.54
CA ASP A 471 -13.08 -3.36 -6.34
C ASP A 471 -11.77 -3.97 -6.83
N TYR A 472 -11.46 -3.74 -8.11
CA TYR A 472 -10.29 -4.25 -8.82
C TYR A 472 -10.22 -5.78 -8.97
N LEU A 473 -11.34 -6.48 -8.76
CA LEU A 473 -11.47 -7.90 -9.06
C LEU A 473 -12.36 -8.09 -10.29
N LEU A 474 -12.10 -9.15 -11.04
CA LEU A 474 -13.02 -9.68 -12.04
C LEU A 474 -14.08 -10.52 -11.33
N VAL A 475 -15.34 -10.21 -11.53
CA VAL A 475 -16.45 -11.01 -10.98
C VAL A 475 -17.03 -11.86 -12.09
N GLU A 476 -16.97 -13.18 -11.91
CA GLU A 476 -17.56 -14.15 -12.85
C GLU A 476 -18.71 -14.90 -12.19
N ARG A 477 -19.86 -14.91 -12.83
CA ARG A 477 -21.09 -15.53 -12.35
C ARG A 477 -21.49 -16.72 -13.22
N PHE A 478 -21.63 -17.87 -12.58
CA PHE A 478 -22.17 -19.10 -13.16
C PHE A 478 -23.52 -19.41 -12.49
N GLY A 479 -24.61 -19.03 -13.15
CA GLY A 479 -25.95 -19.17 -12.56
C GLY A 479 -26.05 -18.51 -11.17
N VAL A 480 -26.18 -19.35 -10.12
CA VAL A 480 -26.32 -18.90 -8.73
C VAL A 480 -24.99 -18.67 -7.99
N ALA A 481 -23.88 -19.16 -8.53
CA ALA A 481 -22.55 -19.01 -7.95
C ALA A 481 -21.81 -17.81 -8.57
N SER A 482 -21.12 -17.03 -7.75
CA SER A 482 -20.32 -15.90 -8.20
C SER A 482 -18.95 -15.92 -7.55
N PHE A 483 -17.92 -15.68 -8.34
CA PHE A 483 -16.52 -15.69 -7.93
C PHE A 483 -15.89 -14.34 -8.24
N ALA A 484 -15.27 -13.71 -7.26
CA ALA A 484 -14.46 -12.51 -7.46
C ALA A 484 -12.99 -12.92 -7.49
N MET A 485 -12.35 -12.72 -8.64
CA MET A 485 -11.00 -13.19 -8.95
C MET A 485 -10.05 -12.01 -9.13
N ALA A 486 -8.85 -12.12 -8.59
CA ALA A 486 -7.76 -11.23 -8.91
C ALA A 486 -7.13 -11.65 -10.24
N LEU A 487 -6.86 -10.67 -11.09
CA LEU A 487 -6.08 -10.83 -12.31
C LEU A 487 -4.63 -10.47 -11.99
N VAL A 488 -3.73 -11.44 -12.12
CA VAL A 488 -2.30 -11.29 -11.80
C VAL A 488 -1.46 -11.61 -13.04
N VAL A 489 -0.58 -10.68 -13.39
CA VAL A 489 0.32 -10.84 -14.54
C VAL A 489 1.71 -11.21 -14.04
N GLU A 490 2.16 -12.42 -14.33
CA GLU A 490 3.47 -12.91 -13.91
C GLU A 490 4.01 -13.94 -14.92
N LYS A 491 5.30 -13.81 -15.29
CA LYS A 491 6.01 -14.78 -16.16
C LYS A 491 5.27 -15.09 -17.46
N ASP A 492 4.85 -14.04 -18.17
CA ASP A 492 4.11 -14.13 -19.43
C ASP A 492 2.78 -14.91 -19.33
N ARG A 493 2.14 -14.84 -18.15
CA ARG A 493 0.83 -15.45 -17.90
C ARG A 493 -0.10 -14.47 -17.21
N LEU A 494 -1.38 -14.58 -17.52
CA LEU A 494 -2.46 -13.97 -16.79
C LEU A 494 -3.11 -15.01 -15.89
N TYR A 495 -2.91 -14.90 -14.59
CA TYR A 495 -3.54 -15.78 -13.59
C TYR A 495 -4.87 -15.21 -13.13
N LEU A 496 -5.87 -16.09 -12.98
CA LEU A 496 -7.19 -15.79 -12.43
C LEU A 496 -7.27 -16.43 -11.03
N ILE A 497 -7.08 -15.63 -9.97
CA ILE A 497 -6.95 -16.13 -8.60
C ILE A 497 -8.22 -15.84 -7.81
N PRO A 498 -9.02 -16.83 -7.40
CA PRO A 498 -10.22 -16.63 -6.58
C PRO A 498 -9.89 -15.96 -5.25
N ARG A 499 -10.60 -14.89 -4.91
CA ARG A 499 -10.44 -14.14 -3.65
C ARG A 499 -11.67 -14.21 -2.76
N ARG A 500 -12.85 -14.26 -3.37
CA ARG A 500 -14.15 -14.33 -2.70
C ARG A 500 -15.13 -15.12 -3.56
N TRP A 501 -16.12 -15.69 -2.93
CA TRP A 501 -17.23 -16.33 -3.62
C TRP A 501 -18.53 -16.17 -2.85
N SER A 502 -19.63 -16.31 -3.56
CA SER A 502 -20.98 -16.25 -3.02
C SER A 502 -21.88 -17.26 -3.72
N LEU A 503 -22.90 -17.72 -3.02
CA LEU A 503 -23.95 -18.58 -3.54
C LEU A 503 -25.28 -17.88 -3.30
N LEU A 504 -26.11 -17.70 -4.34
CA LEU A 504 -27.37 -16.94 -4.27
C LEU A 504 -27.19 -15.52 -3.67
N GLY A 505 -26.04 -14.89 -3.91
CA GLY A 505 -25.71 -13.58 -3.34
C GLY A 505 -25.21 -13.60 -1.88
N VAL A 506 -25.27 -14.74 -1.19
CA VAL A 506 -24.78 -14.89 0.18
C VAL A 506 -23.27 -15.16 0.15
N PRO A 507 -22.45 -14.35 0.83
CA PRO A 507 -21.01 -14.59 0.94
C PRO A 507 -20.72 -15.92 1.63
N MET A 508 -19.86 -16.72 1.02
CA MET A 508 -19.50 -18.06 1.51
C MET A 508 -18.12 -18.05 2.21
N PRO A 509 -17.90 -18.94 3.18
CA PRO A 509 -16.63 -19.10 3.86
C PRO A 509 -15.48 -19.39 2.88
N ARG A 510 -14.31 -18.78 3.13
CA ARG A 510 -13.11 -18.99 2.32
C ARG A 510 -12.63 -20.45 2.33
N ALA A 511 -12.80 -21.14 3.44
CA ALA A 511 -12.42 -22.55 3.57
C ALA A 511 -13.15 -23.49 2.59
N LEU A 512 -14.30 -23.04 2.05
CA LEU A 512 -15.08 -23.77 1.04
C LEU A 512 -14.90 -23.22 -0.37
N MET A 513 -14.00 -22.23 -0.55
CA MET A 513 -13.78 -21.61 -1.85
C MET A 513 -13.09 -22.61 -2.80
N PRO A 514 -13.55 -22.72 -4.04
CA PRO A 514 -12.84 -23.46 -5.07
C PRO A 514 -11.39 -22.95 -5.20
N ALA A 515 -10.48 -23.88 -5.37
CA ALA A 515 -9.07 -23.66 -5.63
C ALA A 515 -8.71 -24.27 -7.00
N GLY A 516 -7.46 -24.19 -7.38
CA GLY A 516 -6.92 -24.69 -8.64
C GLY A 516 -6.12 -23.61 -9.33
N THR A 517 -5.38 -24.01 -10.36
CA THR A 517 -4.59 -23.09 -11.18
C THR A 517 -5.42 -22.74 -12.42
N SER A 518 -5.62 -21.45 -12.64
CA SER A 518 -6.25 -20.96 -13.87
C SER A 518 -5.40 -19.84 -14.44
N PHE A 519 -4.94 -19.98 -15.66
CA PHE A 519 -4.14 -18.97 -16.35
C PHE A 519 -4.37 -18.97 -17.86
N GLU A 520 -4.00 -17.86 -18.47
CA GLU A 520 -3.99 -17.63 -19.90
C GLU A 520 -2.58 -17.18 -20.33
N THR A 521 -2.13 -17.61 -21.50
CA THR A 521 -0.81 -17.27 -22.02
C THR A 521 -0.82 -17.24 -23.57
N ASP A 522 0.32 -16.85 -24.14
CA ASP A 522 0.61 -16.99 -25.56
C ASP A 522 1.67 -18.08 -25.73
N ALA A 523 1.37 -19.10 -26.48
CA ALA A 523 2.32 -20.13 -26.83
C ALA A 523 2.28 -20.36 -28.35
N ASP A 524 3.44 -20.28 -29.01
CA ASP A 524 3.61 -20.43 -30.45
C ASP A 524 2.70 -19.49 -31.27
N GLY A 525 2.44 -18.26 -30.77
CA GLY A 525 1.57 -17.28 -31.42
C GLY A 525 0.08 -17.60 -31.34
N LYS A 526 -0.34 -18.51 -30.47
CA LYS A 526 -1.73 -18.88 -30.22
C LYS A 526 -2.12 -18.58 -28.77
N PHE A 527 -3.37 -18.17 -28.57
CA PHE A 527 -3.92 -18.06 -27.23
C PHE A 527 -4.06 -19.45 -26.61
N GLN A 528 -3.47 -19.63 -25.45
CA GLN A 528 -3.55 -20.86 -24.65
C GLN A 528 -4.18 -20.57 -23.29
N PHE A 529 -5.03 -21.47 -22.85
CA PHE A 529 -5.65 -21.41 -21.53
C PHE A 529 -5.51 -22.74 -20.78
N GLU A 530 -5.41 -22.63 -19.46
CA GLU A 530 -5.54 -23.76 -18.54
C GLU A 530 -6.45 -23.33 -17.40
N VAL A 531 -7.45 -24.16 -17.10
CA VAL A 531 -8.41 -23.93 -16.01
C VAL A 531 -8.54 -25.21 -15.20
N GLU A 532 -8.24 -25.15 -13.92
CA GLU A 532 -8.46 -26.24 -12.98
C GLU A 532 -9.35 -25.75 -11.84
N ILE A 533 -10.43 -26.47 -11.57
CA ILE A 533 -11.37 -26.19 -10.48
C ILE A 533 -11.41 -27.37 -9.53
N VAL A 534 -10.89 -27.16 -8.33
CA VAL A 534 -10.87 -28.14 -7.25
C VAL A 534 -11.69 -27.60 -6.09
N MET A 535 -12.66 -28.34 -5.61
CA MET A 535 -13.42 -27.95 -4.41
C MET A 535 -12.93 -28.71 -3.17
N PRO A 536 -12.82 -28.05 -2.01
CA PRO A 536 -12.66 -28.73 -0.74
C PRO A 536 -13.75 -29.80 -0.59
N LEU A 537 -13.41 -30.97 -0.11
CA LEU A 537 -14.31 -32.13 0.09
C LEU A 537 -14.78 -32.85 -1.17
N ALA A 538 -14.80 -32.21 -2.35
CA ALA A 538 -15.23 -32.84 -3.60
C ALA A 538 -14.05 -33.23 -4.52
N GLY A 539 -12.86 -32.67 -4.28
CA GLY A 539 -11.69 -32.88 -5.15
C GLY A 539 -11.83 -32.15 -6.50
N LEU A 540 -11.19 -32.66 -7.51
CA LEU A 540 -11.28 -32.12 -8.89
C LEU A 540 -12.73 -32.12 -9.37
N ILE A 541 -13.20 -30.95 -9.79
CA ILE A 541 -14.51 -30.82 -10.46
C ILE A 541 -14.35 -30.96 -11.97
N VAL A 542 -13.49 -30.11 -12.52
CA VAL A 542 -13.14 -30.09 -13.94
C VAL A 542 -11.76 -29.46 -14.11
N ALA A 543 -11.00 -29.99 -15.06
CA ALA A 543 -9.82 -29.30 -15.59
C ALA A 543 -9.93 -29.31 -17.10
N TYR A 544 -9.65 -28.18 -17.73
CA TYR A 544 -9.60 -28.12 -19.20
C TYR A 544 -8.48 -27.18 -19.63
N GLN A 545 -7.79 -27.58 -20.69
CA GLN A 545 -6.71 -26.82 -21.29
C GLN A 545 -6.83 -26.87 -22.80
N GLY A 546 -6.40 -25.85 -23.49
CA GLY A 546 -6.50 -25.83 -24.95
C GLY A 546 -5.95 -24.58 -25.58
N VAL A 547 -6.07 -24.49 -26.87
CA VAL A 547 -5.66 -23.36 -27.70
C VAL A 547 -6.85 -22.80 -28.46
N LEU A 548 -6.88 -21.48 -28.62
CA LEU A 548 -7.89 -20.77 -29.40
C LEU A 548 -7.25 -19.82 -30.40
N GLU A 549 -7.92 -19.69 -31.55
CA GLU A 549 -7.61 -18.69 -32.56
C GLU A 549 -8.89 -17.89 -32.88
N PRO A 550 -8.76 -16.59 -33.28
CA PRO A 550 -9.92 -15.82 -33.64
C PRO A 550 -10.62 -16.43 -34.85
N VAL A 551 -11.96 -16.42 -34.82
CA VAL A 551 -12.77 -16.77 -36.00
C VAL A 551 -13.11 -15.47 -36.68
N ASP A 552 -12.68 -15.30 -37.94
CA ASP A 552 -13.05 -14.15 -38.74
C ASP A 552 -14.57 -13.97 -38.74
N PRO A 553 -15.11 -12.77 -38.61
CA PRO A 553 -16.53 -12.54 -38.78
C PRO A 553 -16.92 -12.92 -40.21
N ALA A 554 -17.85 -13.86 -40.33
CA ALA A 554 -18.39 -14.30 -41.61
C ALA A 554 -19.15 -13.15 -42.30
#